data_db1db9e3df267387f8804858fbbecd52
#
_entry.id   db1db9e3df267387f8804858fbbecd52
#
_cell.length_a   1.000
_cell.length_b   1.000
_cell.length_c   1.000
_cell.angle_alpha   90.00
_cell.angle_beta   90.00
_cell.angle_gamma   90.00
#
_symmetry.space_group_name_H-M   'P 1'
#
loop_
_entity.id
_entity.type
_entity.pdbx_description
1 polymer ?
#
loop_
_entity_poly.entity_id
_entity_poly.type
_entity_poly.pdbx_seq_one_letter_code
_entity_poly.pdbx_strand_id
1 'polypeptide(L)'
;MVDCIRLDGSVKQFRVQKLFGYLGLKRIEIEEAEAGDICAVAGLSDISVGETLCDPNKREPLPVLHVDEPTLQMTIGVNTSPFVGKDGKLLTARKIEERLNKELQKDVSLRVEPNDSESWIVSGRGELHLSILIENMRREGFELQVSKPAVIIKEIDGVKMEPY
;
A
#
# COMPACT_ATOMS: atom_id res chain seq x y z
N MET A 1 -12.12 -0.84 -24.00
CA MET A 1 -12.69 -1.42 -22.76
C MET A 1 -11.79 -2.54 -22.34
N VAL A 2 -11.48 -2.62 -21.05
CA VAL A 2 -10.59 -3.60 -20.43
C VAL A 2 -11.26 -4.11 -19.15
N ASP A 3 -11.11 -5.39 -18.84
CA ASP A 3 -11.55 -5.96 -17.57
C ASP A 3 -10.38 -6.01 -16.59
N CYS A 4 -10.61 -5.53 -15.38
CA CYS A 4 -9.72 -5.69 -14.24
C CYS A 4 -10.20 -6.87 -13.40
N ILE A 5 -9.41 -7.93 -13.30
CA ILE A 5 -9.67 -9.08 -12.44
C ILE A 5 -8.96 -8.82 -11.11
N ARG A 6 -9.74 -8.69 -10.05
CA ARG A 6 -9.26 -8.40 -8.70
C ARG A 6 -8.72 -9.64 -8.01
N LEU A 7 -8.01 -9.43 -6.88
CA LEU A 7 -7.46 -10.52 -6.07
C LEU A 7 -8.53 -11.47 -5.52
N ASP A 8 -9.75 -10.99 -5.30
CA ASP A 8 -10.91 -11.77 -4.86
C ASP A 8 -11.62 -12.50 -6.01
N GLY A 9 -11.12 -12.37 -7.26
CA GLY A 9 -11.71 -12.94 -8.46
C GLY A 9 -12.86 -12.12 -9.05
N SER A 10 -13.28 -11.01 -8.42
CA SER A 10 -14.29 -10.12 -8.99
C SER A 10 -13.76 -9.39 -10.22
N VAL A 11 -14.65 -9.06 -11.15
CA VAL A 11 -14.27 -8.40 -12.42
C VAL A 11 -14.90 -7.02 -12.48
N LYS A 12 -14.10 -6.01 -12.75
CA LYS A 12 -14.55 -4.64 -12.98
C LYS A 12 -14.14 -4.18 -14.38
N GLN A 13 -15.10 -3.89 -15.22
CA GLN A 13 -14.84 -3.34 -16.54
C GLN A 13 -14.64 -1.82 -16.48
N PHE A 14 -13.65 -1.32 -17.21
CA PHE A 14 -13.39 0.11 -17.34
C PHE A 14 -12.87 0.48 -18.73
N ARG A 15 -12.87 1.79 -19.00
CA ARG A 15 -12.31 2.33 -20.23
C ARG A 15 -10.95 2.94 -19.94
N VAL A 16 -9.92 2.47 -20.63
CA VAL A 16 -8.61 3.12 -20.62
C VAL A 16 -8.76 4.53 -21.16
N GLN A 17 -8.39 5.53 -20.38
CA GLN A 17 -8.44 6.95 -20.77
C GLN A 17 -7.15 7.38 -21.44
N LYS A 18 -6.01 6.96 -20.87
CA LYS A 18 -4.68 7.24 -21.40
C LYS A 18 -3.76 6.05 -21.15
N LEU A 19 -2.85 5.85 -22.09
CA LEU A 19 -1.76 4.89 -22.02
C LEU A 19 -0.43 5.63 -22.07
N PHE A 20 0.49 5.25 -21.19
CA PHE A 20 1.81 5.85 -21.12
C PHE A 20 2.88 4.77 -21.19
N GLY A 21 3.91 5.01 -21.98
CA GLY A 21 5.15 4.26 -21.99
C GLY A 21 6.28 5.06 -21.35
N TYR A 22 7.47 4.47 -21.37
CA TYR A 22 8.67 5.09 -20.81
C TYR A 22 9.79 5.16 -21.82
N LEU A 23 10.36 6.33 -22.01
CA LEU A 23 11.59 6.55 -22.77
C LEU A 23 12.69 6.97 -21.79
N GLY A 24 13.49 6.00 -21.36
CA GLY A 24 14.38 6.17 -20.22
C GLY A 24 13.58 6.44 -18.94
N LEU A 25 13.83 7.57 -18.27
CA LEU A 25 13.11 8.00 -17.06
C LEU A 25 11.87 8.85 -17.36
N LYS A 26 11.65 9.23 -18.62
CA LYS A 26 10.55 10.11 -19.00
C LYS A 26 9.33 9.31 -19.39
N ARG A 27 8.19 9.62 -18.77
CA ARG A 27 6.88 9.09 -19.14
C ARG A 27 6.36 9.85 -20.37
N ILE A 28 5.97 9.12 -21.42
CA ILE A 28 5.39 9.64 -22.66
C ILE A 28 4.04 8.99 -22.91
N GLU A 29 3.11 9.73 -23.50
CA GLU A 29 1.83 9.17 -23.94
C GLU A 29 2.06 8.34 -25.22
N ILE A 30 1.49 7.12 -25.24
CA ILE A 30 1.61 6.18 -26.36
C ILE A 30 0.21 5.71 -26.77
N GLU A 31 0.05 5.29 -28.01
CA GLU A 31 -1.22 4.80 -28.53
C GLU A 31 -1.36 3.27 -28.33
N GLU A 32 -0.25 2.57 -28.35
CA GLU A 32 -0.18 1.10 -28.29
C GLU A 32 0.98 0.65 -27.42
N ALA A 33 0.82 -0.49 -26.73
CA ALA A 33 1.86 -1.18 -25.98
C ALA A 33 1.90 -2.65 -26.41
N GLU A 34 3.12 -3.18 -26.58
CA GLU A 34 3.34 -4.54 -27.02
C GLU A 34 3.64 -5.49 -25.85
N ALA A 35 3.59 -6.79 -26.12
CA ALA A 35 3.92 -7.81 -25.12
C ALA A 35 5.38 -7.65 -24.65
N GLY A 36 5.58 -7.50 -23.36
CA GLY A 36 6.87 -7.25 -22.73
C GLY A 36 7.10 -5.78 -22.34
N ASP A 37 6.26 -4.87 -22.79
CA ASP A 37 6.35 -3.46 -22.40
C ASP A 37 5.91 -3.21 -20.98
N ILE A 38 6.55 -2.23 -20.35
CA ILE A 38 6.11 -1.64 -19.08
C ILE A 38 5.32 -0.36 -19.40
N CYS A 39 4.05 -0.35 -19.07
CA CYS A 39 3.19 0.79 -19.35
C CYS A 39 2.40 1.23 -18.11
N ALA A 40 1.97 2.48 -18.12
CA ALA A 40 1.05 3.01 -17.13
C ALA A 40 -0.31 3.30 -17.77
N VAL A 41 -1.37 2.82 -17.12
CA VAL A 41 -2.76 2.96 -17.61
C VAL A 41 -3.52 3.90 -16.70
N ALA A 42 -4.25 4.86 -17.28
CA ALA A 42 -5.17 5.74 -16.57
C ALA A 42 -6.62 5.40 -16.89
N GLY A 43 -7.51 5.55 -15.91
CA GLY A 43 -8.95 5.30 -16.06
C GLY A 43 -9.57 4.43 -14.95
N LEU A 44 -8.74 3.91 -14.05
CA LEU A 44 -9.17 3.14 -12.88
C LEU A 44 -8.50 3.71 -11.63
N SER A 45 -9.29 4.07 -10.63
CA SER A 45 -8.80 4.73 -9.41
C SER A 45 -8.55 3.78 -8.25
N ASP A 46 -9.17 2.60 -8.27
CA ASP A 46 -9.19 1.62 -7.20
C ASP A 46 -8.56 0.29 -7.64
N ILE A 47 -7.33 0.34 -8.12
CA ILE A 47 -6.54 -0.82 -8.50
C ILE A 47 -5.50 -1.13 -7.42
N SER A 48 -5.28 -2.42 -7.18
CA SER A 48 -4.27 -2.92 -6.24
C SER A 48 -3.18 -3.70 -6.98
N VAL A 49 -2.01 -3.79 -6.36
CA VAL A 49 -0.90 -4.59 -6.91
C VAL A 49 -1.28 -6.07 -6.92
N GLY A 50 -1.01 -6.76 -8.05
CA GLY A 50 -1.36 -8.17 -8.26
C GLY A 50 -2.69 -8.39 -8.99
N GLU A 51 -3.47 -7.33 -9.23
CA GLU A 51 -4.66 -7.42 -10.09
C GLU A 51 -4.26 -7.49 -11.57
N THR A 52 -5.05 -8.22 -12.37
CA THR A 52 -4.77 -8.43 -13.79
C THR A 52 -5.70 -7.62 -14.67
N LEU A 53 -5.15 -6.91 -15.65
CA LEU A 53 -5.91 -6.28 -16.72
C LEU A 53 -5.93 -7.20 -17.93
N CYS A 54 -7.11 -7.50 -18.46
CA CYS A 54 -7.26 -8.43 -19.59
C CYS A 54 -8.32 -7.98 -20.61
N ASP A 55 -8.34 -8.65 -21.76
CA ASP A 55 -9.40 -8.50 -22.75
C ASP A 55 -10.74 -9.02 -22.16
N PRO A 56 -11.84 -8.27 -22.28
CA PRO A 56 -13.16 -8.73 -21.83
C PRO A 56 -13.62 -10.07 -22.44
N ASN A 57 -13.12 -10.40 -23.63
CA ASN A 57 -13.45 -11.65 -24.31
C ASN A 57 -12.53 -12.81 -23.91
N LYS A 58 -11.38 -12.52 -23.27
CA LYS A 58 -10.41 -13.52 -22.86
C LYS A 58 -9.89 -13.20 -21.45
N ARG A 59 -10.61 -13.65 -20.46
CA ARG A 59 -10.32 -13.42 -19.03
C ARG A 59 -9.37 -14.49 -18.51
N GLU A 60 -8.08 -14.21 -18.57
CA GLU A 60 -7.03 -15.09 -18.04
C GLU A 60 -6.24 -14.34 -16.96
N PRO A 61 -6.60 -14.51 -15.66
CA PRO A 61 -5.85 -13.85 -14.59
C PRO A 61 -4.45 -14.47 -14.48
N LEU A 62 -3.46 -13.63 -14.28
CA LEU A 62 -2.12 -14.07 -13.94
C LEU A 62 -2.09 -14.59 -12.49
N PRO A 63 -1.19 -15.54 -12.17
CA PRO A 63 -1.04 -16.02 -10.80
C PRO A 63 -0.64 -14.87 -9.87
N VAL A 64 -1.30 -14.78 -8.74
CA VAL A 64 -1.00 -13.77 -7.72
C VAL A 64 0.38 -14.03 -7.13
N LEU A 65 1.21 -12.99 -7.07
CA LEU A 65 2.51 -13.07 -6.42
C LEU A 65 2.34 -13.21 -4.91
N HIS A 66 2.93 -14.24 -4.34
CA HIS A 66 2.99 -14.40 -2.89
C HIS A 66 4.02 -13.42 -2.33
N VAL A 67 3.59 -12.61 -1.38
CA VAL A 67 4.45 -11.68 -0.64
C VAL A 67 4.59 -12.19 0.78
N ASP A 68 5.82 -12.22 1.28
CA ASP A 68 6.11 -12.65 2.65
C ASP A 68 5.33 -11.81 3.66
N GLU A 69 4.87 -12.46 4.71
CA GLU A 69 4.15 -11.80 5.78
C GLU A 69 5.06 -10.84 6.57
N PRO A 70 4.48 -9.77 7.14
CA PRO A 70 5.24 -8.84 7.96
C PRO A 70 5.82 -9.50 9.21
N THR A 71 7.00 -9.05 9.62
CA THR A 71 7.74 -9.59 10.78
C THR A 71 7.71 -8.66 11.99
N LEU A 72 7.53 -7.35 11.77
CA LEU A 72 7.48 -6.33 12.80
C LEU A 72 6.20 -5.51 12.71
N GLN A 73 5.74 -5.06 13.86
CA GLN A 73 4.59 -4.16 13.96
C GLN A 73 4.88 -2.99 14.91
N MET A 74 4.21 -1.88 14.68
CA MET A 74 4.18 -0.74 15.58
C MET A 74 2.83 -0.05 15.54
N THR A 75 2.51 0.70 16.58
CA THR A 75 1.31 1.55 16.61
C THR A 75 1.68 2.93 16.10
N ILE A 76 0.90 3.44 15.13
CA ILE A 76 0.95 4.82 14.64
C ILE A 76 -0.38 5.46 14.99
N GLY A 77 -0.35 6.63 15.59
CA GLY A 77 -1.57 7.34 16.00
C GLY A 77 -1.42 8.85 16.01
N VAL A 78 -2.51 9.50 16.36
CA VAL A 78 -2.55 10.95 16.56
C VAL A 78 -1.64 11.34 17.72
N ASN A 79 -0.88 12.41 17.55
CA ASN A 79 -0.07 12.95 18.63
C ASN A 79 -0.95 13.63 19.67
N THR A 80 -0.98 13.08 20.88
CA THR A 80 -1.73 13.59 22.02
C THR A 80 -0.86 14.36 23.03
N SER A 81 0.41 14.61 22.68
CA SER A 81 1.35 15.32 23.56
C SER A 81 1.00 16.81 23.70
N PRO A 82 1.46 17.49 24.76
CA PRO A 82 1.29 18.94 24.92
C PRO A 82 1.95 19.79 23.82
N PHE A 83 2.77 19.18 22.98
CA PHE A 83 3.51 19.85 21.90
C PHE A 83 2.85 19.67 20.53
N VAL A 84 1.65 19.11 20.48
CA VAL A 84 0.91 18.88 19.23
C VAL A 84 0.78 20.16 18.41
N GLY A 85 1.03 20.05 17.08
CA GLY A 85 0.92 21.15 16.13
C GLY A 85 2.16 22.04 16.02
N LYS A 86 3.28 21.70 16.68
CA LYS A 86 4.54 22.45 16.55
C LYS A 86 5.36 22.05 15.34
N ASP A 87 5.36 20.78 14.99
CA ASP A 87 6.21 20.22 13.91
C ASP A 87 5.43 19.91 12.64
N GLY A 88 4.12 19.64 12.74
CA GLY A 88 3.27 19.29 11.61
C GLY A 88 1.93 20.01 11.60
N LYS A 89 1.29 20.03 10.42
CA LYS A 89 -0.05 20.61 10.22
C LYS A 89 -1.13 19.55 10.00
N LEU A 90 -0.73 18.30 9.73
CA LEU A 90 -1.62 17.17 9.45
C LEU A 90 -1.75 16.31 10.70
N LEU A 91 -2.73 16.66 11.55
CA LEU A 91 -2.85 16.18 12.94
C LEU A 91 -4.05 15.26 13.16
N THR A 92 -4.96 15.16 12.19
CA THR A 92 -6.24 14.47 12.40
C THR A 92 -6.16 12.98 12.07
N ALA A 93 -6.84 12.14 12.85
CA ALA A 93 -6.96 10.69 12.62
C ALA A 93 -7.35 10.37 11.17
N ARG A 94 -8.37 11.05 10.64
CA ARG A 94 -8.82 10.85 9.26
C ARG A 94 -7.72 11.04 8.21
N LYS A 95 -6.88 12.07 8.34
CA LYS A 95 -5.78 12.31 7.39
C LYS A 95 -4.69 11.25 7.49
N ILE A 96 -4.41 10.78 8.69
CA ILE A 96 -3.45 9.68 8.93
C ILE A 96 -3.99 8.41 8.27
N GLU A 97 -5.25 8.07 8.50
CA GLU A 97 -5.90 6.92 7.89
C GLU A 97 -5.90 6.97 6.36
N GLU A 98 -6.32 8.10 5.78
CA GLU A 98 -6.29 8.30 4.32
C GLU A 98 -4.86 8.12 3.76
N ARG A 99 -3.84 8.58 4.47
CA ARG A 99 -2.45 8.43 4.05
C ARG A 99 -1.95 7.00 4.16
N LEU A 100 -2.28 6.29 5.24
CA LEU A 100 -1.94 4.88 5.43
C LEU A 100 -2.63 4.01 4.36
N ASN A 101 -3.92 4.24 4.09
CA ASN A 101 -4.66 3.55 3.05
C ASN A 101 -4.06 3.78 1.65
N LYS A 102 -3.56 4.98 1.39
CA LYS A 102 -2.85 5.29 0.14
C LYS A 102 -1.53 4.53 0.02
N GLU A 103 -0.84 4.28 1.13
CA GLU A 103 0.38 3.47 1.12
C GLU A 103 0.09 2.01 0.84
N LEU A 104 -0.99 1.45 1.38
CA LEU A 104 -1.42 0.07 1.11
C LEU A 104 -1.66 -0.22 -0.38
N GLN A 105 -2.03 0.80 -1.17
CA GLN A 105 -2.19 0.66 -2.63
C GLN A 105 -0.86 0.48 -3.36
N LYS A 106 0.26 0.90 -2.76
CA LYS A 106 1.60 0.87 -3.36
C LYS A 106 2.47 -0.24 -2.78
N ASP A 107 2.29 -0.54 -1.51
CA ASP A 107 3.13 -1.46 -0.77
C ASP A 107 2.33 -2.67 -0.30
N VAL A 108 2.52 -3.78 -0.99
CA VAL A 108 1.84 -5.06 -0.73
C VAL A 108 2.36 -5.77 0.52
N SER A 109 3.50 -5.35 1.05
CA SER A 109 4.11 -5.92 2.26
C SER A 109 3.71 -5.21 3.54
N LEU A 110 3.03 -4.07 3.41
CA LEU A 110 2.50 -3.31 4.53
C LEU A 110 1.11 -3.83 4.89
N ARG A 111 0.81 -3.93 6.18
CA ARG A 111 -0.54 -4.17 6.70
C ARG A 111 -0.89 -3.07 7.69
N VAL A 112 -2.12 -2.61 7.64
CA VAL A 112 -2.65 -1.58 8.53
C VAL A 112 -3.97 -2.06 9.09
N GLU A 113 -4.06 -2.15 10.40
CA GLU A 113 -5.26 -2.57 11.12
C GLU A 113 -5.64 -1.49 12.13
N PRO A 114 -6.93 -1.16 12.27
CA PRO A 114 -7.36 -0.22 13.31
C PRO A 114 -7.09 -0.82 14.70
N ASN A 115 -6.49 -0.04 15.57
CA ASN A 115 -6.27 -0.39 16.98
C ASN A 115 -7.34 0.24 17.87
N ASP A 116 -7.58 1.55 17.70
CA ASP A 116 -8.64 2.31 18.31
C ASP A 116 -9.12 3.44 17.38
N SER A 117 -9.89 4.40 17.86
CA SER A 117 -10.44 5.49 17.04
C SER A 117 -9.38 6.45 16.49
N GLU A 118 -8.18 6.47 17.05
CA GLU A 118 -7.13 7.45 16.73
C GLU A 118 -5.76 6.80 16.48
N SER A 119 -5.69 5.46 16.44
CA SER A 119 -4.44 4.74 16.20
C SER A 119 -4.62 3.47 15.37
N TRP A 120 -3.54 3.05 14.71
CA TRP A 120 -3.47 1.90 13.83
C TRP A 120 -2.25 1.05 14.17
N ILE A 121 -2.41 -0.28 14.10
CA ILE A 121 -1.29 -1.21 14.09
C ILE A 121 -0.78 -1.28 12.67
N VAL A 122 0.46 -0.90 12.47
CA VAL A 122 1.13 -0.92 11.17
C VAL A 122 2.21 -1.98 11.20
N SER A 123 2.08 -2.97 10.34
CA SER A 123 2.99 -4.12 10.26
C SER A 123 3.77 -4.10 8.95
N GLY A 124 5.07 -4.37 9.01
CA GLY A 124 5.97 -4.33 7.87
C GLY A 124 7.08 -5.38 7.95
N ARG A 125 7.89 -5.47 6.89
CA ARG A 125 8.97 -6.47 6.77
C ARG A 125 10.11 -6.25 7.76
N GLY A 126 10.27 -5.04 8.29
CA GLY A 126 11.38 -4.72 9.17
C GLY A 126 11.37 -3.29 9.65
N GLU A 127 12.29 -2.98 10.55
CA GLU A 127 12.41 -1.67 11.18
C GLU A 127 12.66 -0.54 10.17
N LEU A 128 13.56 -0.77 9.21
CA LEU A 128 13.87 0.22 8.18
C LEU A 128 12.65 0.54 7.30
N HIS A 129 11.86 -0.46 6.95
CA HIS A 129 10.65 -0.30 6.17
C HIS A 129 9.65 0.64 6.86
N LEU A 130 9.35 0.37 8.13
CA LEU A 130 8.44 1.19 8.94
C LEU A 130 9.01 2.59 9.20
N SER A 131 10.31 2.70 9.42
CA SER A 131 10.99 3.99 9.64
C SER A 131 10.93 4.89 8.40
N ILE A 132 11.08 4.32 7.20
CA ILE A 132 10.95 5.08 5.94
C ILE A 132 9.52 5.60 5.76
N LEU A 133 8.51 4.79 6.06
CA LEU A 133 7.12 5.22 6.02
C LEU A 133 6.88 6.42 6.94
N ILE A 134 7.31 6.32 8.20
CA ILE A 134 7.16 7.39 9.19
C ILE A 134 7.90 8.66 8.74
N GLU A 135 9.12 8.53 8.26
CA GLU A 135 9.91 9.67 7.78
C GLU A 135 9.28 10.35 6.57
N ASN A 136 8.72 9.58 5.63
CA ASN A 136 7.98 10.14 4.50
C ASN A 136 6.73 10.90 4.97
N MET A 137 5.95 10.33 5.89
CA MET A 137 4.79 11.01 6.47
C MET A 137 5.21 12.29 7.20
N ARG A 138 6.29 12.25 7.98
CA ARG A 138 6.84 13.42 8.66
C ARG A 138 7.22 14.53 7.68
N ARG A 139 7.89 14.19 6.58
CA ARG A 139 8.26 15.15 5.51
C ARG A 139 7.05 15.72 4.77
N GLU A 140 5.97 14.97 4.68
CA GLU A 140 4.69 15.45 4.14
C GLU A 140 3.94 16.40 5.11
N GLY A 141 4.44 16.58 6.33
CA GLY A 141 3.90 17.47 7.36
C GLY A 141 2.91 16.79 8.32
N PHE A 142 2.90 15.46 8.37
CA PHE A 142 2.21 14.73 9.42
C PHE A 142 2.99 14.78 10.72
N GLU A 143 2.26 14.91 11.81
CA GLU A 143 2.78 14.77 13.16
C GLU A 143 2.11 13.55 13.80
N LEU A 144 2.93 12.58 14.20
CA LEU A 144 2.50 11.25 14.58
C LEU A 144 3.04 10.88 15.96
N GLN A 145 2.26 10.11 16.70
CA GLN A 145 2.74 9.35 17.85
C GLN A 145 3.01 7.92 17.39
N VAL A 146 4.19 7.39 17.71
CA VAL A 146 4.60 6.04 17.33
C VAL A 146 5.05 5.25 18.55
N SER A 147 4.72 3.95 18.58
CA SER A 147 5.22 3.03 19.60
C SER A 147 6.61 2.50 19.24
N LYS A 148 7.24 1.80 20.18
CA LYS A 148 8.39 0.96 19.84
C LYS A 148 7.94 -0.18 18.92
N PRO A 149 8.79 -0.57 17.93
CA PRO A 149 8.51 -1.76 17.12
C PRO A 149 8.52 -3.02 18.00
N ALA A 150 7.60 -3.92 17.68
CA ALA A 150 7.47 -5.22 18.33
C ALA A 150 7.50 -6.33 17.27
N VAL A 151 8.15 -7.45 17.60
CA VAL A 151 8.17 -8.63 16.72
C VAL A 151 6.80 -9.29 16.72
N ILE A 152 6.32 -9.70 15.55
CA ILE A 152 5.08 -10.45 15.41
C ILE A 152 5.37 -11.91 15.72
N ILE A 153 4.88 -12.38 16.85
CA ILE A 153 5.02 -13.78 17.28
C ILE A 153 3.85 -14.59 16.70
N LYS A 154 4.16 -15.66 16.00
CA LYS A 154 3.19 -16.63 15.49
C LYS A 154 3.16 -17.87 16.37
N GLU A 155 1.98 -18.47 16.49
CA GLU A 155 1.83 -19.77 17.12
C GLU A 155 1.66 -20.83 16.01
N ILE A 156 2.63 -21.74 15.92
CA ILE A 156 2.62 -22.87 14.96
C ILE A 156 2.66 -24.14 15.79
N ASP A 157 1.68 -25.01 15.65
CA ASP A 157 1.53 -26.27 16.39
C ASP A 157 1.62 -26.10 17.92
N GLY A 158 1.08 -25.00 18.46
CA GLY A 158 1.10 -24.71 19.88
C GLY A 158 2.42 -24.13 20.40
N VAL A 159 3.39 -23.86 19.51
CA VAL A 159 4.69 -23.28 19.86
C VAL A 159 4.75 -21.84 19.34
N LYS A 160 5.12 -20.91 20.22
CA LYS A 160 5.37 -19.52 19.85
C LYS A 160 6.69 -19.40 19.09
N MET A 161 6.64 -18.91 17.87
CA MET A 161 7.78 -18.73 16.99
C MET A 161 7.93 -17.26 16.58
N GLU A 162 9.17 -16.79 16.58
CA GLU A 162 9.53 -15.53 15.95
C GLU A 162 9.71 -15.75 14.44
N PRO A 163 9.40 -14.76 13.58
CA PRO A 163 9.72 -14.84 12.16
C PRO A 163 11.24 -14.85 11.97
N TYR A 164 11.70 -15.72 11.11
CA TYR A 164 13.13 -15.91 10.80
C TYR A 164 13.48 -15.16 9.52
#